data_f37e12c4521b0e089a52c0a653c3e286
#
_entry.id   f37e12c4521b0e089a52c0a653c3e286
#
_cell.length_a   1.000
_cell.length_b   1.000
_cell.length_c   1.000
_cell.angle_alpha   90.00
_cell.angle_beta   90.00
_cell.angle_gamma   90.00
#
_symmetry.space_group_name_H-M   'P 1'
#
loop_
_entity.id
_entity.type
_entity.pdbx_description
1 polymer ?
#
loop_
_entity_poly.entity_id
_entity_poly.type
_entity_poly.pdbx_seq_one_letter_code
_entity_poly.pdbx_strand_id
1 'polypeptide(L)'
;MNSSLIVAPQWIGDAVMTEPLLRRLHARGEQLTVGALPWVAPVYRAMPQVHAVIELPFAHGGLQLKARRLLARCIAGQFDTAYVLPNSLKSALMPLLAGIPKRVGYLGEARIGLLTHRLKNPAKGRRPPMVAFYSALSGDTALDADRPELQLPPATVERALAELGLQRGAYVVFAPGAEYGPAKRWPAAHFAELAQKLELPVVLLGSCKEAALCEDIAAPVNAARAGQCLNFAGKTTLLQALCTIAGAKSVVSNDSGLMHVAAAFGVPQVAIFGSSSPLHTRPLNAQATVLWLKDNATYQPPLDCAPCFERECPLGHTRCLNDITASMVLQKL
;
A
#
# COMPACT_ATOMS: atom_id res chain seq x y z
N MET A 1 10.69 7.01 28.63
CA MET A 1 10.51 6.56 27.24
C MET A 1 10.26 7.79 26.38
N ASN A 2 10.93 7.93 25.24
CA ASN A 2 10.62 9.01 24.30
C ASN A 2 9.28 8.75 23.63
N SER A 3 8.37 9.70 23.71
CA SER A 3 7.07 9.65 23.02
C SER A 3 7.18 10.22 21.62
N SER A 4 6.82 9.44 20.60
CA SER A 4 6.95 9.86 19.21
C SER A 4 5.62 9.83 18.46
N LEU A 5 5.31 10.93 17.77
CA LEU A 5 4.19 11.04 16.86
C LEU A 5 4.63 10.76 15.43
N ILE A 6 4.02 9.80 14.79
CA ILE A 6 4.21 9.52 13.35
C ILE A 6 3.06 10.16 12.57
N VAL A 7 3.35 11.15 11.75
CA VAL A 7 2.35 11.69 10.80
C VAL A 7 2.37 10.82 9.56
N ALA A 8 1.34 10.01 9.40
CA ALA A 8 1.26 8.96 8.39
C ALA A 8 1.03 9.48 6.98
N PRO A 9 1.53 8.78 5.94
CA PRO A 9 1.09 8.96 4.56
C PRO A 9 -0.37 8.51 4.41
N GLN A 10 -0.99 8.96 3.31
CA GLN A 10 -2.43 8.75 3.08
C GLN A 10 -2.75 7.51 2.22
N TRP A 11 -1.73 6.89 1.63
CA TRP A 11 -1.88 5.74 0.74
C TRP A 11 -1.56 4.44 1.49
N ILE A 12 -2.36 3.40 1.27
CA ILE A 12 -2.21 2.10 1.93
C ILE A 12 -0.82 1.51 1.68
N GLY A 13 -0.34 1.53 0.43
CA GLY A 13 0.98 1.01 0.09
C GLY A 13 2.11 1.74 0.80
N ASP A 14 2.06 3.09 0.80
CA ASP A 14 3.02 3.90 1.53
C ASP A 14 2.97 3.60 3.04
N ALA A 15 1.77 3.47 3.62
CA ALA A 15 1.61 3.14 5.03
C ALA A 15 2.30 1.81 5.38
N VAL A 16 2.09 0.76 4.58
CA VAL A 16 2.77 -0.53 4.78
C VAL A 16 4.29 -0.37 4.68
N MET A 17 4.78 0.38 3.68
CA MET A 17 6.22 0.59 3.47
C MET A 17 6.89 1.44 4.57
N THR A 18 6.11 2.07 5.47
CA THR A 18 6.66 2.76 6.65
C THR A 18 6.94 1.84 7.83
N GLU A 19 6.42 0.62 7.84
CA GLU A 19 6.54 -0.31 8.98
C GLU A 19 7.99 -0.51 9.44
N PRO A 20 9.00 -0.71 8.55
CA PRO A 20 10.36 -0.90 8.99
C PRO A 20 10.96 0.32 9.72
N LEU A 21 10.57 1.54 9.34
CA LEU A 21 10.90 2.73 10.11
C LEU A 21 10.35 2.64 11.54
N LEU A 22 9.06 2.30 11.67
CA LEU A 22 8.39 2.22 12.97
C LEU A 22 9.05 1.13 13.85
N ARG A 23 9.38 -0.02 13.28
CA ARG A 23 10.09 -1.11 13.97
C ARG A 23 11.45 -0.65 14.49
N ARG A 24 12.22 0.10 13.71
CA ARG A 24 13.51 0.67 14.12
C ARG A 24 13.38 1.67 15.27
N LEU A 25 12.40 2.57 15.21
CA LEU A 25 12.13 3.54 16.26
C LEU A 25 11.71 2.84 17.56
N HIS A 26 10.81 1.86 17.45
CA HIS A 26 10.37 1.05 18.60
C HIS A 26 11.53 0.29 19.25
N ALA A 27 12.42 -0.30 18.45
CA ALA A 27 13.61 -1.01 18.93
C ALA A 27 14.58 -0.09 19.71
N ARG A 28 14.53 1.23 19.51
CA ARG A 28 15.24 2.25 20.29
C ARG A 28 14.54 2.69 21.56
N GLY A 29 13.42 2.07 21.91
CA GLY A 29 12.61 2.40 23.08
C GLY A 29 11.68 3.59 22.90
N GLU A 30 11.38 3.99 21.65
CA GLU A 30 10.36 5.01 21.39
C GLU A 30 8.95 4.43 21.49
N GLN A 31 8.07 5.10 22.21
CA GLN A 31 6.63 4.78 22.23
C GLN A 31 5.96 5.48 21.06
N LEU A 32 5.41 4.70 20.12
CA LEU A 32 4.92 5.21 18.85
C LEU A 32 3.40 5.42 18.85
N THR A 33 2.97 6.66 18.64
CA THR A 33 1.58 7.00 18.30
C THR A 33 1.50 7.46 16.86
N VAL A 34 0.60 6.87 16.08
CA VAL A 34 0.44 7.20 14.65
C VAL A 34 -0.78 8.07 14.44
N GLY A 35 -0.59 9.26 13.89
CA GLY A 35 -1.66 10.10 13.37
C GLY A 35 -1.94 9.72 11.92
N ALA A 36 -3.03 9.00 11.66
CA ALA A 36 -3.41 8.47 10.36
C ALA A 36 -4.81 8.91 9.94
N LEU A 37 -5.06 9.01 8.64
CA LEU A 37 -6.42 9.22 8.14
C LEU A 37 -7.26 7.94 8.35
N PRO A 38 -8.59 8.06 8.58
CA PRO A 38 -9.43 6.91 8.96
C PRO A 38 -9.31 5.70 8.01
N TRP A 39 -9.20 5.96 6.70
CA TRP A 39 -9.09 4.88 5.70
C TRP A 39 -7.71 4.19 5.63
N VAL A 40 -6.71 4.68 6.38
CA VAL A 40 -5.37 4.06 6.46
C VAL A 40 -5.09 3.55 7.88
N ALA A 41 -5.80 4.04 8.88
CA ALA A 41 -5.63 3.70 10.29
C ALA A 41 -5.58 2.17 10.57
N PRO A 42 -6.41 1.33 9.92
CA PRO A 42 -6.35 -0.12 10.12
C PRO A 42 -4.99 -0.77 9.78
N VAL A 43 -4.24 -0.22 8.82
CA VAL A 43 -2.88 -0.70 8.49
C VAL A 43 -1.95 -0.52 9.67
N TYR A 44 -1.99 0.64 10.32
CA TYR A 44 -1.15 0.93 11.49
C TYR A 44 -1.55 0.15 12.74
N ARG A 45 -2.87 -0.15 12.89
CA ARG A 45 -3.35 -1.04 13.96
C ARG A 45 -2.90 -2.49 13.79
N ALA A 46 -2.50 -2.87 12.58
CA ALA A 46 -1.91 -4.18 12.29
C ALA A 46 -0.38 -4.21 12.45
N MET A 47 0.25 -3.14 12.95
CA MET A 47 1.69 -3.06 13.23
C MET A 47 1.94 -3.24 14.73
N PRO A 48 2.58 -4.33 15.19
CA PRO A 48 2.74 -4.63 16.62
C PRO A 48 3.49 -3.56 17.42
N GLN A 49 4.37 -2.81 16.79
CA GLN A 49 5.16 -1.74 17.39
C GLN A 49 4.39 -0.42 17.59
N VAL A 50 3.19 -0.30 17.05
CA VAL A 50 2.35 0.88 17.22
C VAL A 50 1.55 0.77 18.51
N HIS A 51 1.81 1.70 19.44
CA HIS A 51 1.13 1.77 20.73
C HIS A 51 -0.30 2.30 20.58
N ALA A 52 -0.50 3.36 19.79
CA ALA A 52 -1.81 3.98 19.59
C ALA A 52 -1.94 4.59 18.18
N VAL A 53 -3.18 4.68 17.71
CA VAL A 53 -3.51 5.34 16.44
C VAL A 53 -4.54 6.43 16.70
N ILE A 54 -4.19 7.66 16.35
CA ILE A 54 -5.08 8.82 16.36
C ILE A 54 -5.65 9.00 14.96
N GLU A 55 -6.96 8.84 14.79
CA GLU A 55 -7.60 9.13 13.52
C GLU A 55 -7.67 10.64 13.28
N LEU A 56 -7.01 11.09 12.21
CA LEU A 56 -6.95 12.50 11.87
C LEU A 56 -8.27 12.94 11.23
N PRO A 57 -8.96 13.96 11.78
CA PRO A 57 -10.25 14.44 11.26
C PRO A 57 -10.07 15.32 10.02
N PHE A 58 -9.21 14.89 9.09
CA PHE A 58 -8.87 15.68 7.90
C PHE A 58 -9.48 15.05 6.65
N ALA A 59 -10.15 15.85 5.82
CA ALA A 59 -10.50 15.44 4.47
C ALA A 59 -9.29 15.52 3.52
N HIS A 60 -9.33 14.78 2.43
CA HIS A 60 -8.30 14.83 1.40
C HIS A 60 -8.22 16.23 0.76
N GLY A 61 -7.02 16.72 0.55
CA GLY A 61 -6.75 17.94 -0.24
C GLY A 61 -6.66 19.25 0.55
N GLY A 62 -7.55 19.53 1.50
CA GLY A 62 -7.65 20.84 2.16
C GLY A 62 -6.58 21.12 3.22
N LEU A 63 -6.31 22.43 3.48
CA LEU A 63 -5.43 22.86 4.58
C LEU A 63 -6.05 22.61 5.97
N GLN A 64 -7.35 22.84 6.11
CA GLN A 64 -8.17 22.60 7.31
C GLN A 64 -7.51 23.09 8.62
N LEU A 65 -7.07 24.34 8.63
CA LEU A 65 -6.27 24.92 9.71
C LEU A 65 -6.97 24.88 11.07
N LYS A 66 -8.31 25.06 11.11
CA LYS A 66 -9.08 24.98 12.37
C LYS A 66 -9.00 23.59 12.99
N ALA A 67 -9.22 22.53 12.20
CA ALA A 67 -9.13 21.14 12.68
C ALA A 67 -7.72 20.79 13.14
N ARG A 68 -6.68 21.25 12.40
CA ARG A 68 -5.29 21.06 12.79
C ARG A 68 -4.93 21.75 14.10
N ARG A 69 -5.40 22.99 14.32
CA ARG A 69 -5.19 23.72 15.57
C ARG A 69 -5.89 23.04 16.75
N LEU A 70 -7.12 22.55 16.54
CA LEU A 70 -7.86 21.84 17.60
C LEU A 70 -7.12 20.55 17.99
N LEU A 71 -6.76 19.72 17.02
CA LEU A 71 -6.01 18.49 17.28
C LEU A 71 -4.64 18.78 17.91
N ALA A 72 -3.93 19.81 17.41
CA ALA A 72 -2.64 20.21 17.97
C ALA A 72 -2.75 20.58 19.46
N ARG A 73 -3.83 21.26 19.89
CA ARG A 73 -4.08 21.54 21.31
C ARG A 73 -4.33 20.28 22.11
N CYS A 74 -5.06 19.30 21.54
CA CYS A 74 -5.35 18.03 22.23
C CYS A 74 -4.08 17.20 22.47
N ILE A 75 -3.07 17.30 21.60
CA ILE A 75 -1.84 16.50 21.69
C ILE A 75 -0.62 17.31 22.20
N ALA A 76 -0.81 18.58 22.56
CA ALA A 76 0.27 19.43 23.07
C ALA A 76 0.90 18.83 24.33
N GLY A 77 2.24 18.82 24.37
CA GLY A 77 3.03 18.29 25.49
C GLY A 77 3.06 16.75 25.61
N GLN A 78 2.46 16.01 24.69
CA GLN A 78 2.42 14.54 24.76
C GLN A 78 3.58 13.86 24.02
N PHE A 79 4.29 14.58 23.15
CA PHE A 79 5.31 13.99 22.28
C PHE A 79 6.60 14.80 22.30
N ASP A 80 7.73 14.08 22.36
CA ASP A 80 9.08 14.65 22.29
C ASP A 80 9.53 14.80 20.83
N THR A 81 9.11 13.88 19.97
CA THR A 81 9.49 13.83 18.55
C THR A 81 8.28 13.64 17.65
N ALA A 82 8.28 14.27 16.48
CA ALA A 82 7.36 13.98 15.40
C ALA A 82 8.10 13.59 14.13
N TYR A 83 7.76 12.44 13.55
CA TYR A 83 8.22 12.02 12.22
C TYR A 83 7.14 12.34 11.20
N VAL A 84 7.43 13.27 10.29
CA VAL A 84 6.48 13.76 9.28
C VAL A 84 6.78 13.08 7.96
N LEU A 85 6.06 11.98 7.69
CA LEU A 85 6.35 11.11 6.54
C LEU A 85 5.88 11.69 5.20
N PRO A 86 4.70 12.34 5.09
CA PRO A 86 4.33 13.01 3.86
C PRO A 86 5.18 14.26 3.60
N ASN A 87 5.44 14.56 2.32
CA ASN A 87 6.29 15.69 1.91
C ASN A 87 5.53 17.02 1.75
N SER A 88 4.26 17.09 2.13
CA SER A 88 3.46 18.33 2.00
C SER A 88 3.68 19.30 3.16
N LEU A 89 3.59 20.60 2.86
CA LEU A 89 3.66 21.67 3.87
C LEU A 89 2.62 21.44 4.99
N LYS A 90 1.38 21.13 4.62
CA LYS A 90 0.27 20.93 5.56
C LYS A 90 0.49 19.78 6.55
N SER A 91 1.28 18.76 6.20
CA SER A 91 1.56 17.64 7.11
C SER A 91 2.46 18.04 8.27
N ALA A 92 3.32 19.04 8.10
CA ALA A 92 4.22 19.54 9.14
C ALA A 92 3.60 20.59 10.05
N LEU A 93 2.42 21.14 9.69
CA LEU A 93 1.75 22.19 10.49
C LEU A 93 1.25 21.66 11.83
N MET A 94 0.65 20.48 11.87
CA MET A 94 0.08 19.95 13.12
C MET A 94 1.16 19.72 14.20
N PRO A 95 2.27 19.06 13.94
CA PRO A 95 3.35 18.91 14.92
C PRO A 95 3.96 20.24 15.37
N LEU A 96 4.08 21.23 14.46
CA LEU A 96 4.52 22.58 14.81
C LEU A 96 3.53 23.26 15.77
N LEU A 97 2.24 23.25 15.43
CA LEU A 97 1.20 23.87 16.23
C LEU A 97 1.02 23.19 17.61
N ALA A 98 1.34 21.91 17.70
CA ALA A 98 1.36 21.17 18.97
C ALA A 98 2.61 21.45 19.81
N GLY A 99 3.57 22.25 19.32
CA GLY A 99 4.79 22.60 20.03
C GLY A 99 5.77 21.43 20.17
N ILE A 100 5.68 20.37 19.34
CA ILE A 100 6.59 19.22 19.43
C ILE A 100 8.01 19.69 19.09
N PRO A 101 8.98 19.54 20.00
CA PRO A 101 10.30 20.18 19.86
C PRO A 101 11.13 19.60 18.71
N LYS A 102 11.14 18.27 18.53
CA LYS A 102 11.88 17.62 17.45
C LYS A 102 10.91 17.18 16.34
N ARG A 103 11.10 17.73 15.14
CA ARG A 103 10.26 17.46 13.97
C ARG A 103 11.13 17.02 12.80
N VAL A 104 11.09 15.72 12.49
CA VAL A 104 11.92 15.04 11.51
C VAL A 104 11.16 14.84 10.22
N GLY A 105 11.75 15.09 9.07
CA GLY A 105 11.13 14.82 7.77
C GLY A 105 11.98 15.26 6.59
N TYR A 106 11.55 14.89 5.40
CA TYR A 106 12.23 15.34 4.18
C TYR A 106 11.87 16.79 3.83
N LEU A 107 12.81 17.53 3.26
CA LEU A 107 12.54 18.84 2.68
C LEU A 107 11.61 18.69 1.48
N GLY A 108 10.59 19.54 1.41
CA GLY A 108 9.63 19.62 0.32
C GLY A 108 8.65 20.76 0.60
N GLU A 109 7.99 21.29 -0.39
CA GLU A 109 6.94 22.33 -0.30
C GLU A 109 7.25 23.45 0.72
N ALA A 110 8.46 24.01 0.68
CA ALA A 110 8.90 25.13 1.54
C ALA A 110 8.79 24.88 3.06
N ARG A 111 9.00 23.65 3.57
CA ARG A 111 8.91 23.27 4.99
C ARG A 111 10.13 23.67 5.85
N ILE A 112 10.94 24.63 5.40
CA ILE A 112 12.23 24.98 6.06
C ILE A 112 12.05 25.39 7.52
N GLY A 113 11.04 26.18 7.86
CA GLY A 113 10.76 26.63 9.24
C GLY A 113 9.89 25.65 10.04
N LEU A 114 9.28 24.64 9.40
CA LEU A 114 8.34 23.72 10.06
C LEU A 114 9.03 22.50 10.65
N LEU A 115 10.10 22.03 10.03
CA LEU A 115 10.90 20.89 10.47
C LEU A 115 12.18 21.38 11.18
N THR A 116 12.56 20.69 12.25
CA THR A 116 13.82 20.96 12.98
C THR A 116 14.96 20.07 12.49
N HIS A 117 14.66 18.82 12.09
CA HIS A 117 15.61 17.85 11.54
C HIS A 117 15.16 17.51 10.12
N ARG A 118 15.97 17.89 9.16
CA ARG A 118 15.60 17.92 7.75
C ARG A 118 16.50 17.03 6.92
N LEU A 119 15.93 16.01 6.29
CA LEU A 119 16.63 15.23 5.28
C LEU A 119 16.43 15.86 3.90
N LYS A 120 17.47 15.82 3.07
CA LYS A 120 17.39 16.28 1.69
C LYS A 120 16.60 15.26 0.85
N ASN A 121 15.59 15.72 0.12
CA ASN A 121 14.87 14.87 -0.81
C ASN A 121 15.81 14.39 -1.94
N PRO A 122 15.90 13.09 -2.22
CA PRO A 122 16.65 12.59 -3.36
C PRO A 122 16.11 13.15 -4.68
N ALA A 123 16.98 13.37 -5.66
CA ALA A 123 16.56 13.74 -7.01
C ALA A 123 15.64 12.67 -7.60
N LYS A 124 14.65 13.07 -8.45
CA LYS A 124 13.62 12.15 -8.99
C LYS A 124 14.20 10.87 -9.61
N GLY A 125 15.31 10.95 -10.35
CA GLY A 125 15.97 9.79 -10.97
C GLY A 125 16.89 8.99 -10.05
N ARG A 126 17.06 9.38 -8.77
CA ARG A 126 17.93 8.74 -7.79
C ARG A 126 17.20 8.38 -6.49
N ARG A 127 15.89 8.26 -6.54
CA ARG A 127 15.12 7.86 -5.36
C ARG A 127 15.42 6.40 -5.01
N PRO A 128 15.76 6.11 -3.75
CA PRO A 128 15.90 4.72 -3.30
C PRO A 128 14.53 4.01 -3.30
N PRO A 129 14.50 2.69 -3.09
CA PRO A 129 13.26 1.97 -2.79
C PRO A 129 12.49 2.67 -1.66
N MET A 130 11.17 2.67 -1.72
CA MET A 130 10.33 3.46 -0.79
C MET A 130 10.51 3.05 0.67
N VAL A 131 10.75 1.77 0.95
CA VAL A 131 11.07 1.32 2.32
C VAL A 131 12.35 1.98 2.83
N ALA A 132 13.43 1.97 2.04
CA ALA A 132 14.69 2.64 2.40
C ALA A 132 14.51 4.16 2.53
N PHE A 133 13.68 4.76 1.68
CA PHE A 133 13.34 6.19 1.78
C PHE A 133 12.70 6.53 3.13
N TYR A 134 11.71 5.76 3.58
CA TYR A 134 11.10 6.00 4.89
C TYR A 134 12.04 5.65 6.03
N SER A 135 12.75 4.52 5.97
CA SER A 135 13.66 4.05 7.02
C SER A 135 14.81 5.03 7.29
N ALA A 136 15.26 5.78 6.29
CA ALA A 136 16.29 6.80 6.45
C ALA A 136 15.91 7.90 7.45
N LEU A 137 14.65 8.12 7.75
CA LEU A 137 14.18 9.08 8.76
C LEU A 137 14.56 8.67 10.18
N SER A 138 14.91 7.39 10.43
CA SER A 138 15.48 6.96 11.70
C SER A 138 16.90 7.49 11.91
N GLY A 139 17.60 7.90 10.86
CA GLY A 139 19.01 8.29 10.88
C GLY A 139 19.98 7.11 10.76
N ASP A 140 19.49 5.88 10.55
CA ASP A 140 20.33 4.70 10.32
C ASP A 140 20.79 4.61 8.87
N THR A 141 21.97 4.04 8.66
CA THR A 141 22.56 3.88 7.32
C THR A 141 22.40 2.46 6.73
N ALA A 142 22.11 1.44 7.55
CA ALA A 142 21.94 0.06 7.10
C ALA A 142 20.47 -0.21 6.76
N LEU A 143 20.09 -0.14 5.48
CA LEU A 143 18.69 -0.08 5.04
C LEU A 143 18.25 -1.26 4.15
N ASP A 144 19.15 -2.22 3.83
CA ASP A 144 18.95 -3.13 2.69
C ASP A 144 18.09 -4.38 2.94
N ALA A 145 17.71 -4.69 4.17
CA ALA A 145 17.03 -5.97 4.47
C ALA A 145 15.63 -5.85 5.07
N ASP A 146 15.09 -4.64 5.21
CA ASP A 146 13.84 -4.45 5.93
C ASP A 146 12.62 -4.80 5.06
N ARG A 147 11.95 -5.90 5.41
CA ARG A 147 10.64 -6.25 4.86
C ARG A 147 9.56 -5.74 5.78
N PRO A 148 8.53 -5.03 5.26
CA PRO A 148 7.37 -4.68 6.06
C PRO A 148 6.65 -5.92 6.58
N GLU A 149 6.17 -5.87 7.82
CA GLU A 149 5.40 -6.93 8.45
C GLU A 149 4.12 -6.39 9.06
N LEU A 150 3.02 -7.07 8.82
CA LEU A 150 1.73 -6.81 9.44
C LEU A 150 1.28 -8.04 10.22
N GLN A 151 0.63 -7.82 11.35
CA GLN A 151 0.10 -8.86 12.19
C GLN A 151 -1.34 -8.53 12.62
N LEU A 152 -2.20 -9.52 12.53
CA LEU A 152 -3.57 -9.44 13.03
C LEU A 152 -3.81 -10.61 13.98
N PRO A 153 -4.54 -10.41 15.10
CA PRO A 153 -4.93 -11.51 15.96
C PRO A 153 -5.69 -12.58 15.15
N PRO A 154 -5.33 -13.87 15.27
CA PRO A 154 -5.99 -14.95 14.54
C PRO A 154 -7.52 -14.92 14.67
N ALA A 155 -8.04 -14.69 15.88
CA ALA A 155 -9.48 -14.59 16.13
C ALA A 155 -10.14 -13.44 15.34
N THR A 156 -9.44 -12.32 15.10
CA THR A 156 -9.94 -11.20 14.28
C THR A 156 -10.06 -11.62 12.82
N VAL A 157 -9.05 -12.34 12.32
CA VAL A 157 -9.06 -12.84 10.94
C VAL A 157 -10.18 -13.85 10.75
N GLU A 158 -10.29 -14.88 11.63
CA GLU A 158 -11.31 -15.90 11.52
C GLU A 158 -12.73 -15.32 11.58
N ARG A 159 -12.98 -14.38 12.49
CA ARG A 159 -14.27 -13.69 12.58
C ARG A 159 -14.61 -12.94 11.28
N ALA A 160 -13.66 -12.17 10.75
CA ALA A 160 -13.88 -11.41 9.52
C ALA A 160 -14.13 -12.32 8.32
N LEU A 161 -13.41 -13.45 8.23
CA LEU A 161 -13.63 -14.45 7.18
C LEU A 161 -15.01 -15.10 7.31
N ALA A 162 -15.43 -15.47 8.51
CA ALA A 162 -16.75 -16.04 8.76
C ALA A 162 -17.88 -15.06 8.39
N GLU A 163 -17.76 -13.77 8.74
CA GLU A 163 -18.69 -12.71 8.34
C GLU A 163 -18.84 -12.58 6.81
N LEU A 164 -17.77 -12.88 6.06
CA LEU A 164 -17.73 -12.81 4.60
C LEU A 164 -18.04 -14.14 3.92
N GLY A 165 -18.31 -15.21 4.69
CA GLY A 165 -18.54 -16.55 4.15
C GLY A 165 -17.30 -17.20 3.54
N LEU A 166 -16.11 -16.81 3.98
CA LEU A 166 -14.82 -17.29 3.49
C LEU A 166 -14.18 -18.27 4.48
N GLN A 167 -13.37 -19.18 3.94
CA GLN A 167 -12.53 -20.10 4.73
C GLN A 167 -11.06 -19.85 4.41
N ARG A 168 -10.20 -19.81 5.43
CA ARG A 168 -8.77 -19.59 5.27
C ARG A 168 -8.14 -20.60 4.30
N GLY A 169 -7.35 -20.09 3.36
CA GLY A 169 -6.65 -20.88 2.35
C GLY A 169 -7.51 -21.46 1.23
N ALA A 170 -8.84 -21.23 1.25
CA ALA A 170 -9.77 -21.80 0.31
C ALA A 170 -10.19 -20.83 -0.85
N TYR A 171 -9.44 -19.74 -1.05
CA TYR A 171 -9.71 -18.76 -2.12
C TYR A 171 -8.44 -18.03 -2.53
N VAL A 172 -8.48 -17.45 -3.72
CA VAL A 172 -7.45 -16.55 -4.26
C VAL A 172 -8.00 -15.13 -4.26
N VAL A 173 -7.17 -14.14 -3.88
CA VAL A 173 -7.56 -12.73 -3.93
C VAL A 173 -7.04 -12.09 -5.21
N PHE A 174 -7.90 -11.37 -5.93
CA PHE A 174 -7.49 -10.45 -6.98
C PHE A 174 -7.69 -9.00 -6.52
N ALA A 175 -6.66 -8.16 -6.70
CA ALA A 175 -6.71 -6.72 -6.50
C ALA A 175 -6.48 -6.00 -7.84
N PRO A 176 -7.53 -5.92 -8.69
CA PRO A 176 -7.39 -5.42 -10.06
C PRO A 176 -7.31 -3.90 -10.14
N GLY A 177 -7.59 -3.19 -9.05
CA GLY A 177 -7.54 -1.75 -8.98
C GLY A 177 -6.13 -1.18 -8.99
N ALA A 178 -6.02 0.08 -9.42
CA ALA A 178 -4.85 0.93 -9.22
C ALA A 178 -5.31 2.39 -9.22
N GLU A 179 -5.18 3.05 -8.06
CA GLU A 179 -5.67 4.44 -7.88
C GLU A 179 -4.93 5.45 -8.77
N TYR A 180 -3.67 5.18 -9.10
CA TYR A 180 -2.85 6.08 -9.92
C TYR A 180 -3.43 6.28 -11.33
N GLY A 181 -3.93 5.21 -11.98
CA GLY A 181 -4.53 5.31 -13.31
C GLY A 181 -4.54 4.00 -14.10
N PRO A 182 -5.21 4.00 -15.27
CA PRO A 182 -5.39 2.79 -16.11
C PRO A 182 -4.06 2.21 -16.62
N ALA A 183 -2.99 3.01 -16.77
CA ALA A 183 -1.68 2.51 -17.20
C ALA A 183 -1.00 1.56 -16.19
N LYS A 184 -1.58 1.36 -15.00
CA LYS A 184 -1.17 0.38 -14.00
C LYS A 184 -2.14 -0.80 -13.88
N ARG A 185 -3.20 -0.86 -14.67
CA ARG A 185 -4.25 -1.89 -14.55
C ARG A 185 -4.06 -2.97 -15.61
N TRP A 186 -3.81 -4.18 -15.17
CA TRP A 186 -3.87 -5.36 -16.02
C TRP A 186 -5.31 -5.52 -16.55
N PRO A 187 -5.53 -5.90 -17.83
CA PRO A 187 -6.87 -5.91 -18.40
C PRO A 187 -7.86 -6.79 -17.63
N ALA A 188 -9.10 -6.31 -17.48
CA ALA A 188 -10.17 -7.06 -16.83
C ALA A 188 -10.42 -8.44 -17.49
N ALA A 189 -10.32 -8.50 -18.82
CA ALA A 189 -10.47 -9.75 -19.57
C ALA A 189 -9.41 -10.80 -19.19
N HIS A 190 -8.17 -10.36 -18.92
CA HIS A 190 -7.10 -11.27 -18.49
C HIS A 190 -7.30 -11.75 -17.05
N PHE A 191 -7.79 -10.89 -16.14
CA PHE A 191 -8.21 -11.32 -14.80
C PHE A 191 -9.36 -12.34 -14.87
N ALA A 192 -10.35 -12.11 -15.74
CA ALA A 192 -11.46 -13.03 -15.93
C ALA A 192 -10.99 -14.38 -16.50
N GLU A 193 -10.13 -14.36 -17.51
CA GLU A 193 -9.52 -15.57 -18.08
C GLU A 193 -8.73 -16.36 -17.02
N LEU A 194 -7.96 -15.66 -16.18
CA LEU A 194 -7.22 -16.29 -15.08
C LEU A 194 -8.18 -16.93 -14.07
N ALA A 195 -9.23 -16.21 -13.66
CA ALA A 195 -10.22 -16.71 -12.71
C ALA A 195 -10.95 -17.97 -13.19
N GLN A 196 -11.24 -18.07 -14.51
CA GLN A 196 -11.83 -19.25 -15.11
C GLN A 196 -10.90 -20.48 -15.08
N LYS A 197 -9.58 -20.26 -15.07
CA LYS A 197 -8.57 -21.34 -15.03
C LYS A 197 -8.25 -21.82 -13.62
N LEU A 198 -8.69 -21.10 -12.59
CA LEU A 198 -8.45 -21.45 -11.19
C LEU A 198 -9.52 -22.42 -10.68
N GLU A 199 -9.08 -23.39 -9.85
CA GLU A 199 -10.01 -24.31 -9.17
C GLU A 199 -10.67 -23.64 -7.97
N LEU A 200 -9.90 -22.87 -7.21
CA LEU A 200 -10.38 -22.12 -6.04
C LEU A 200 -11.20 -20.89 -6.47
N PRO A 201 -12.22 -20.52 -5.71
CA PRO A 201 -12.96 -19.29 -5.94
C PRO A 201 -12.05 -18.07 -5.82
N VAL A 202 -12.38 -17.02 -6.56
CA VAL A 202 -11.66 -15.76 -6.58
C VAL A 202 -12.45 -14.70 -5.83
N VAL A 203 -11.78 -13.98 -4.94
CA VAL A 203 -12.33 -12.83 -4.22
C VAL A 203 -11.72 -11.55 -4.80
N LEU A 204 -12.56 -10.70 -5.38
CA LEU A 204 -12.15 -9.40 -5.91
C LEU A 204 -12.22 -8.35 -4.79
N LEU A 205 -11.09 -7.72 -4.50
CA LEU A 205 -10.97 -6.61 -3.55
C LEU A 205 -10.70 -5.28 -4.28
N GLY A 206 -11.36 -4.24 -3.82
CA GLY A 206 -11.19 -2.88 -4.34
C GLY A 206 -12.06 -1.88 -3.59
N SER A 207 -11.85 -0.61 -3.86
CA SER A 207 -12.71 0.48 -3.38
C SER A 207 -14.05 0.50 -4.11
N CYS A 208 -15.00 1.31 -3.64
CA CYS A 208 -16.28 1.51 -4.34
C CYS A 208 -16.09 2.07 -5.77
N LYS A 209 -15.01 2.81 -6.04
CA LYS A 209 -14.67 3.29 -7.39
C LYS A 209 -14.28 2.18 -8.36
N GLU A 210 -13.87 1.03 -7.83
CA GLU A 210 -13.42 -0.12 -8.58
C GLU A 210 -14.51 -1.20 -8.72
N ALA A 211 -15.70 -0.96 -8.14
CA ALA A 211 -16.81 -1.93 -8.16
C ALA A 211 -17.22 -2.34 -9.57
N ALA A 212 -17.29 -1.39 -10.51
CA ALA A 212 -17.60 -1.66 -11.92
C ALA A 212 -16.51 -2.51 -12.59
N LEU A 213 -15.22 -2.17 -12.41
CA LEU A 213 -14.10 -2.97 -12.91
C LEU A 213 -14.14 -4.41 -12.37
N CYS A 214 -14.43 -4.56 -11.09
CA CYS A 214 -14.56 -5.89 -10.49
C CYS A 214 -15.78 -6.65 -11.02
N GLU A 215 -16.86 -5.97 -11.35
CA GLU A 215 -18.03 -6.60 -11.98
C GLU A 215 -17.74 -7.04 -13.42
N ASP A 216 -17.01 -6.23 -14.20
CA ASP A 216 -16.54 -6.60 -15.55
C ASP A 216 -15.68 -7.89 -15.53
N ILE A 217 -15.01 -8.18 -14.41
CA ILE A 217 -14.28 -9.43 -14.20
C ILE A 217 -15.23 -10.55 -13.75
N ALA A 218 -16.08 -10.28 -12.76
CA ALA A 218 -16.90 -11.31 -12.12
C ALA A 218 -18.03 -11.83 -13.01
N ALA A 219 -18.69 -10.96 -13.78
CA ALA A 219 -19.84 -11.32 -14.56
C ALA A 219 -19.56 -12.44 -15.60
N PRO A 220 -18.53 -12.34 -16.48
CA PRO A 220 -18.24 -13.40 -17.45
C PRO A 220 -17.74 -14.70 -16.77
N VAL A 221 -17.06 -14.59 -15.63
CA VAL A 221 -16.59 -15.76 -14.86
C VAL A 221 -17.78 -16.51 -14.26
N ASN A 222 -18.70 -15.80 -13.63
CA ASN A 222 -19.86 -16.40 -12.98
C ASN A 222 -20.92 -16.89 -14.00
N ALA A 223 -20.97 -16.32 -15.20
CA ALA A 223 -21.79 -16.87 -16.29
C ALA A 223 -21.32 -18.26 -16.74
N ALA A 224 -20.00 -18.51 -16.70
CA ALA A 224 -19.44 -19.82 -17.03
C ALA A 224 -19.48 -20.80 -15.84
N ARG A 225 -19.25 -20.29 -14.60
CA ARG A 225 -19.21 -21.09 -13.37
C ARG A 225 -19.73 -20.25 -12.21
N ALA A 226 -20.99 -20.47 -11.85
CA ALA A 226 -21.66 -19.71 -10.78
C ALA A 226 -20.89 -19.78 -9.45
N GLY A 227 -20.72 -18.63 -8.80
CA GLY A 227 -20.01 -18.51 -7.51
C GLY A 227 -18.49 -18.62 -7.57
N GLN A 228 -17.89 -18.71 -8.76
CA GLN A 228 -16.44 -18.77 -8.92
C GLN A 228 -15.77 -17.44 -8.59
N CYS A 229 -16.45 -16.31 -8.74
CA CYS A 229 -15.89 -15.00 -8.54
C CYS A 229 -16.79 -14.15 -7.63
N LEU A 230 -16.27 -13.79 -6.45
CA LEU A 230 -16.96 -13.00 -5.43
C LEU A 230 -16.52 -11.55 -5.51
N ASN A 231 -17.40 -10.64 -5.90
CA ASN A 231 -17.09 -9.21 -5.98
C ASN A 231 -17.34 -8.51 -4.63
N PHE A 232 -16.27 -8.22 -3.90
CA PHE A 232 -16.28 -7.49 -2.61
C PHE A 232 -15.84 -6.05 -2.73
N ALA A 233 -15.59 -5.54 -3.94
CA ALA A 233 -15.21 -4.15 -4.14
C ALA A 233 -16.26 -3.18 -3.59
N GLY A 234 -15.85 -2.29 -2.69
CA GLY A 234 -16.73 -1.34 -2.00
C GLY A 234 -17.67 -1.96 -0.95
N LYS A 235 -17.60 -3.27 -0.71
CA LYS A 235 -18.47 -3.99 0.25
C LYS A 235 -17.76 -4.39 1.54
N THR A 236 -16.45 -4.13 1.65
CA THR A 236 -15.64 -4.45 2.81
C THR A 236 -15.05 -3.20 3.44
N THR A 237 -14.90 -3.21 4.75
CA THR A 237 -14.01 -2.27 5.43
C THR A 237 -12.56 -2.59 5.12
N LEU A 238 -11.64 -1.64 5.34
CA LEU A 238 -10.21 -1.95 5.14
C LEU A 238 -9.75 -3.09 6.06
N LEU A 239 -10.23 -3.16 7.32
CA LEU A 239 -9.87 -4.27 8.21
C LEU A 239 -10.31 -5.62 7.64
N GLN A 240 -11.54 -5.73 7.13
CA GLN A 240 -12.01 -6.94 6.46
C GLN A 240 -11.16 -7.28 5.23
N ALA A 241 -10.77 -6.29 4.43
CA ALA A 241 -9.87 -6.51 3.28
C ALA A 241 -8.47 -7.01 3.72
N LEU A 242 -7.90 -6.45 4.81
CA LEU A 242 -6.66 -6.95 5.41
C LEU A 242 -6.80 -8.40 5.87
N CYS A 243 -7.89 -8.74 6.56
CA CYS A 243 -8.18 -10.11 7.01
C CYS A 243 -8.37 -11.06 5.82
N THR A 244 -9.08 -10.64 4.77
CA THR A 244 -9.28 -11.41 3.54
C THR A 244 -7.94 -11.71 2.86
N ILE A 245 -7.02 -10.75 2.79
CA ILE A 245 -5.68 -10.97 2.24
C ILE A 245 -4.88 -11.91 3.14
N ALA A 246 -4.88 -11.69 4.47
CA ALA A 246 -4.15 -12.53 5.41
C ALA A 246 -4.62 -14.00 5.44
N GLY A 247 -5.88 -14.25 5.04
CA GLY A 247 -6.45 -15.59 4.95
C GLY A 247 -6.41 -16.22 3.55
N ALA A 248 -5.92 -15.52 2.53
CA ALA A 248 -5.90 -16.01 1.16
C ALA A 248 -4.86 -17.12 0.93
N LYS A 249 -5.11 -17.99 -0.04
CA LYS A 249 -4.11 -18.95 -0.55
C LYS A 249 -3.00 -18.23 -1.30
N SER A 250 -3.38 -17.28 -2.16
CA SER A 250 -2.47 -16.44 -2.93
C SER A 250 -3.17 -15.14 -3.36
N VAL A 251 -2.39 -14.17 -3.84
CA VAL A 251 -2.88 -12.87 -4.31
C VAL A 251 -2.36 -12.58 -5.71
N VAL A 252 -3.23 -12.07 -6.59
CA VAL A 252 -2.83 -11.47 -7.87
C VAL A 252 -3.20 -10.00 -7.84
N SER A 253 -2.25 -9.14 -8.11
CA SER A 253 -2.47 -7.70 -8.01
C SER A 253 -1.70 -6.91 -9.04
N ASN A 254 -2.17 -5.73 -9.33
CA ASN A 254 -1.36 -4.69 -9.96
C ASN A 254 -0.39 -4.07 -8.92
N ASP A 255 0.54 -3.21 -9.35
CA ASP A 255 1.30 -2.32 -8.47
C ASP A 255 0.35 -1.37 -7.73
N SER A 256 -0.12 -1.79 -6.57
CA SER A 256 -1.17 -1.16 -5.77
C SER A 256 -0.93 -1.30 -4.26
N GLY A 257 -1.75 -0.61 -3.45
CA GLY A 257 -1.65 -0.68 -1.99
C GLY A 257 -1.86 -2.08 -1.43
N LEU A 258 -2.79 -2.86 -1.98
CA LEU A 258 -3.09 -4.22 -1.51
C LEU A 258 -1.99 -5.24 -1.86
N MET A 259 -1.19 -5.00 -2.89
CA MET A 259 0.05 -5.74 -3.17
C MET A 259 1.01 -5.69 -1.97
N HIS A 260 1.22 -4.49 -1.41
CA HIS A 260 2.09 -4.33 -0.24
C HIS A 260 1.52 -4.97 1.02
N VAL A 261 0.20 -4.94 1.17
CA VAL A 261 -0.50 -5.65 2.25
C VAL A 261 -0.26 -7.15 2.16
N ALA A 262 -0.43 -7.74 0.98
CA ALA A 262 -0.17 -9.17 0.76
C ALA A 262 1.30 -9.53 1.06
N ALA A 263 2.24 -8.69 0.63
CA ALA A 263 3.65 -8.86 0.94
C ALA A 263 3.92 -8.84 2.44
N ALA A 264 3.34 -7.89 3.16
CA ALA A 264 3.56 -7.71 4.59
C ALA A 264 2.94 -8.82 5.47
N PHE A 265 1.88 -9.48 5.00
CA PHE A 265 1.36 -10.71 5.62
C PHE A 265 2.09 -11.99 5.20
N GLY A 266 3.09 -11.91 4.31
CA GLY A 266 3.82 -13.08 3.82
C GLY A 266 3.02 -13.97 2.87
N VAL A 267 1.90 -13.49 2.31
CA VAL A 267 1.04 -14.28 1.41
C VAL A 267 1.72 -14.45 0.06
N PRO A 268 1.73 -15.66 -0.54
CA PRO A 268 2.21 -15.87 -1.90
C PRO A 268 1.48 -14.96 -2.88
N GLN A 269 2.21 -14.31 -3.79
CA GLN A 269 1.58 -13.38 -4.71
C GLN A 269 2.27 -13.23 -6.04
N VAL A 270 1.48 -12.88 -7.05
CA VAL A 270 1.97 -12.40 -8.35
C VAL A 270 1.59 -10.93 -8.50
N ALA A 271 2.60 -10.08 -8.62
CA ALA A 271 2.46 -8.65 -8.80
C ALA A 271 2.76 -8.24 -10.24
N ILE A 272 1.83 -7.56 -10.88
CA ILE A 272 1.89 -7.17 -12.29
C ILE A 272 2.27 -5.70 -12.39
N PHE A 273 3.37 -5.42 -13.09
CA PHE A 273 3.89 -4.08 -13.30
C PHE A 273 3.82 -3.68 -14.77
N GLY A 274 3.36 -2.46 -15.03
CA GLY A 274 3.28 -1.86 -16.36
C GLY A 274 4.08 -0.57 -16.46
N SER A 275 3.40 0.57 -16.27
CA SER A 275 3.98 1.91 -16.38
C SER A 275 4.91 2.31 -15.24
N SER A 276 4.91 1.57 -14.13
CA SER A 276 5.76 1.80 -12.96
C SER A 276 6.98 0.87 -12.92
N SER A 277 7.87 1.12 -11.95
CA SER A 277 9.11 0.35 -11.80
C SER A 277 9.11 -0.45 -10.49
N PRO A 278 9.30 -1.77 -10.54
CA PRO A 278 9.46 -2.59 -9.34
C PRO A 278 10.72 -2.25 -8.54
N LEU A 279 11.68 -1.51 -9.10
CA LEU A 279 12.87 -1.06 -8.37
C LEU A 279 12.52 -0.13 -7.21
N HIS A 280 11.37 0.54 -7.25
CA HIS A 280 10.93 1.46 -6.20
C HIS A 280 9.89 0.86 -5.24
N THR A 281 8.95 0.07 -5.78
CA THR A 281 7.73 -0.33 -5.07
C THR A 281 7.44 -1.83 -5.19
N ARG A 282 8.43 -2.69 -5.47
CA ARG A 282 8.20 -4.13 -5.53
C ARG A 282 7.70 -4.66 -4.18
N PRO A 283 6.87 -5.71 -4.19
CA PRO A 283 6.48 -6.39 -2.96
C PRO A 283 7.70 -7.05 -2.31
N LEU A 284 7.95 -6.74 -1.03
CA LEU A 284 9.10 -7.26 -0.28
C LEU A 284 8.68 -8.53 0.48
N ASN A 285 8.47 -9.60 -0.25
CA ASN A 285 8.11 -10.92 0.27
C ASN A 285 8.89 -11.98 -0.50
N ALA A 286 9.41 -13.01 0.18
CA ALA A 286 10.16 -14.10 -0.45
C ALA A 286 9.30 -14.96 -1.40
N GLN A 287 7.97 -14.96 -1.20
CA GLN A 287 6.99 -15.70 -2.00
C GLN A 287 6.28 -14.81 -3.04
N ALA A 288 6.81 -13.61 -3.30
CA ALA A 288 6.27 -12.72 -4.31
C ALA A 288 7.00 -12.88 -5.65
N THR A 289 6.25 -13.10 -6.70
CA THR A 289 6.73 -13.03 -8.08
C THR A 289 6.31 -11.71 -8.70
N VAL A 290 7.26 -11.01 -9.33
CA VAL A 290 6.98 -9.78 -10.09
C VAL A 290 6.99 -10.12 -11.57
N LEU A 291 5.90 -9.80 -12.27
CA LEU A 291 5.83 -9.85 -13.74
C LEU A 291 5.95 -8.43 -14.29
N TRP A 292 7.08 -8.19 -14.98
CA TRP A 292 7.39 -6.92 -15.62
C TRP A 292 8.11 -7.17 -16.95
N LEU A 293 7.41 -6.96 -18.06
CA LEU A 293 7.93 -7.30 -19.40
C LEU A 293 9.17 -6.48 -19.81
N LYS A 294 9.39 -5.31 -19.18
CA LYS A 294 10.60 -4.50 -19.44
C LYS A 294 11.89 -5.26 -19.13
N ASP A 295 11.90 -6.11 -18.11
CA ASP A 295 13.07 -6.89 -17.71
C ASP A 295 13.11 -8.29 -18.36
N ASN A 296 12.11 -8.61 -19.19
CA ASN A 296 12.09 -9.90 -19.87
C ASN A 296 12.93 -9.82 -21.18
N ALA A 297 14.13 -10.37 -21.13
CA ALA A 297 15.07 -10.36 -22.27
C ALA A 297 14.54 -11.07 -23.54
N THR A 298 13.56 -11.98 -23.39
CA THR A 298 12.97 -12.70 -24.53
C THR A 298 11.76 -11.99 -25.12
N TYR A 299 11.25 -10.94 -24.44
CA TYR A 299 10.10 -10.19 -24.93
C TYR A 299 10.49 -9.25 -26.08
N GLN A 300 9.82 -9.40 -27.24
CA GLN A 300 10.09 -8.62 -28.45
C GLN A 300 8.83 -8.00 -29.05
N PRO A 301 8.93 -6.80 -29.63
CA PRO A 301 10.04 -5.84 -29.51
C PRO A 301 10.14 -5.28 -28.10
N PRO A 302 11.32 -4.84 -27.62
CA PRO A 302 11.51 -4.37 -26.26
C PRO A 302 10.63 -3.17 -25.91
N LEU A 303 10.35 -2.99 -24.61
CA LEU A 303 9.53 -1.88 -24.11
C LEU A 303 10.40 -0.69 -23.70
N ASP A 304 10.87 0.09 -24.66
CA ASP A 304 11.72 1.26 -24.38
C ASP A 304 10.96 2.37 -23.66
N CYS A 305 9.62 2.40 -23.77
CA CYS A 305 8.75 3.34 -23.09
C CYS A 305 8.53 3.03 -21.59
N ALA A 306 8.87 1.83 -21.11
CA ALA A 306 8.68 1.45 -19.70
C ALA A 306 10.00 1.60 -18.91
N PRO A 307 9.92 2.08 -17.64
CA PRO A 307 8.76 2.64 -16.97
C PRO A 307 8.49 4.10 -17.39
N CYS A 308 7.28 4.43 -17.83
CA CYS A 308 6.93 5.79 -18.22
C CYS A 308 6.38 6.63 -17.04
N PHE A 309 5.88 5.99 -15.99
CA PHE A 309 5.23 6.63 -14.84
C PHE A 309 4.02 7.51 -15.21
N GLU A 310 3.40 7.26 -16.36
CA GLU A 310 2.21 7.98 -16.80
C GLU A 310 0.92 7.36 -16.26
N ARG A 311 -0.11 8.17 -16.10
CA ARG A 311 -1.43 7.71 -15.65
C ARG A 311 -2.19 6.96 -16.74
N GLU A 312 -1.99 7.37 -17.97
CA GLU A 312 -2.54 6.78 -19.19
C GLU A 312 -1.38 6.46 -20.13
N CYS A 313 -1.55 5.47 -20.98
CA CYS A 313 -0.49 5.10 -21.92
C CYS A 313 -0.34 6.19 -22.99
N PRO A 314 0.79 6.94 -23.06
CA PRO A 314 0.97 8.02 -24.02
C PRO A 314 1.07 7.50 -25.47
N LEU A 315 1.36 6.22 -25.64
CA LEU A 315 1.43 5.55 -26.95
C LEU A 315 0.16 4.76 -27.31
N GLY A 316 -0.84 4.73 -26.42
CA GLY A 316 -2.12 4.08 -26.61
C GLY A 316 -2.12 2.55 -26.63
N HIS A 317 -0.96 1.89 -26.76
CA HIS A 317 -0.90 0.43 -26.97
C HIS A 317 -0.97 -0.40 -25.68
N THR A 318 -0.57 0.14 -24.54
CA THR A 318 -0.54 -0.51 -23.20
C THR A 318 0.10 -1.94 -23.21
N ARG A 319 1.02 -2.23 -24.14
CA ARG A 319 1.65 -3.55 -24.31
C ARG A 319 2.30 -4.08 -23.05
N CYS A 320 2.87 -3.19 -22.21
CA CYS A 320 3.49 -3.55 -20.93
C CYS A 320 2.55 -4.30 -19.97
N LEU A 321 1.24 -4.25 -20.20
CA LEU A 321 0.20 -4.97 -19.45
C LEU A 321 -0.60 -5.92 -20.36
N ASN A 322 -0.98 -5.50 -21.56
CA ASN A 322 -1.79 -6.30 -22.46
C ASN A 322 -1.11 -7.61 -22.88
N ASP A 323 0.22 -7.60 -22.99
CA ASP A 323 0.99 -8.77 -23.45
C ASP A 323 1.40 -9.71 -22.28
N ILE A 324 1.06 -9.36 -21.02
CA ILE A 324 1.11 -10.30 -19.90
C ILE A 324 -0.17 -11.15 -19.95
N THR A 325 -0.04 -12.41 -20.37
CA THR A 325 -1.21 -13.31 -20.51
C THR A 325 -1.63 -13.92 -19.17
N ALA A 326 -2.88 -14.38 -19.09
CA ALA A 326 -3.37 -15.13 -17.93
C ALA A 326 -2.55 -16.40 -17.67
N SER A 327 -2.07 -17.05 -18.72
CA SER A 327 -1.21 -18.25 -18.61
C SER A 327 0.17 -17.94 -17.99
N MET A 328 0.75 -16.77 -18.28
CA MET A 328 2.01 -16.36 -17.64
C MET A 328 1.82 -16.15 -16.14
N VAL A 329 0.69 -15.58 -15.72
CA VAL A 329 0.35 -15.37 -14.31
C VAL A 329 0.08 -16.70 -13.61
N LEU A 330 -0.70 -17.59 -14.24
CA LEU A 330 -1.04 -18.92 -13.71
C LEU A 330 0.20 -19.77 -13.43
N GLN A 331 1.22 -19.71 -14.28
CA GLN A 331 2.48 -20.45 -14.07
C GLN A 331 3.27 -19.97 -12.84
N LYS A 332 2.93 -18.83 -12.25
CA LYS A 332 3.63 -18.21 -11.12
C LYS A 332 2.80 -18.24 -9.83
N LEU A 333 1.57 -18.74 -9.87
CA LEU A 333 0.70 -18.96 -8.71
C LEU A 333 0.95 -20.34 -8.07
#